data_cdfc4102601f3c9164cba5a9ee056563
#
_entry.id   cdfc4102601f3c9164cba5a9ee056563
#
_cell.length_a   1.000
_cell.length_b   1.000
_cell.length_c   1.000
_cell.angle_alpha   90.00
_cell.angle_beta   90.00
_cell.angle_gamma   90.00
#
_symmetry.space_group_name_H-M   'P 1'
#
loop_
_entity.id
_entity.type
_entity.pdbx_description
1 polymer ?
#
loop_
_entity_poly.entity_id
_entity_poly.type
_entity_poly.pdbx_seq_one_letter_code
_entity_poly.pdbx_strand_id
1 'polypeptide(L)'
;MAVDPTGTVERSTALDAVFKPVQPPTTFEETVERLGTAIRLGILPPGSRLPPERDLAEELRISRSTLRQALTTLVQSGHLVSLRGRAGGTFVADRPPLGQDARGEPLGGQTRAVLDYRVAVETGATVLAAERATEEDLERLTDLTRAMDGARGPFEEYRRADVAFHIGVAEASHSARLVTAMTEVQGQMSDLIARIPHPDAVLTSSNAQHKRLITLLRRRDSGGAVHLMREHVEGTEHILAGLLREPPG
;
A
#
# COMPACT_ATOMS: atom_id res chain seq x y z
N MET A 1 -24.69 -6.40 -16.31
CA MET A 1 -24.88 -5.95 -14.91
C MET A 1 -25.83 -4.75 -14.97
N ALA A 2 -26.92 -4.79 -14.24
CA ALA A 2 -27.91 -3.70 -14.28
C ALA A 2 -27.45 -2.57 -13.33
N VAL A 3 -27.60 -1.34 -13.77
CA VAL A 3 -27.42 -0.13 -12.97
C VAL A 3 -28.80 0.45 -12.77
N ASP A 4 -29.15 0.85 -11.56
CA ASP A 4 -30.44 1.43 -11.27
C ASP A 4 -30.61 2.82 -11.92
N PRO A 5 -31.84 3.39 -11.99
CA PRO A 5 -32.08 4.70 -12.60
C PRO A 5 -31.34 5.86 -11.93
N THR A 6 -30.77 5.66 -10.74
CA THR A 6 -29.95 6.66 -10.00
C THR A 6 -28.46 6.52 -10.30
N GLY A 7 -28.04 5.58 -11.15
CA GLY A 7 -26.62 5.30 -11.47
C GLY A 7 -25.91 4.52 -10.38
N THR A 8 -26.64 3.94 -9.41
CA THR A 8 -26.05 3.10 -8.36
C THR A 8 -25.89 1.67 -8.86
N VAL A 9 -24.77 1.03 -8.54
CA VAL A 9 -24.50 -0.37 -8.91
C VAL A 9 -25.49 -1.27 -8.16
N GLU A 10 -26.29 -2.07 -8.90
CA GLU A 10 -27.16 -3.08 -8.28
C GLU A 10 -26.32 -4.14 -7.57
N ARG A 11 -26.77 -4.54 -6.38
CA ARG A 11 -26.08 -5.57 -5.58
C ARG A 11 -26.10 -6.91 -6.31
N SER A 12 -24.90 -7.47 -6.50
CA SER A 12 -24.67 -8.82 -7.00
C SER A 12 -23.75 -9.57 -6.05
N THR A 13 -23.72 -10.91 -6.14
CA THR A 13 -22.82 -11.75 -5.32
C THR A 13 -21.35 -11.32 -5.45
N ALA A 14 -20.93 -10.87 -6.65
CA ALA A 14 -19.58 -10.35 -6.88
C ALA A 14 -19.36 -9.01 -6.15
N LEU A 15 -20.37 -8.12 -6.15
CA LEU A 15 -20.30 -6.85 -5.44
C LEU A 15 -20.27 -7.03 -3.92
N ASP A 16 -21.03 -7.98 -3.39
CA ASP A 16 -21.00 -8.33 -1.97
C ASP A 16 -19.62 -8.85 -1.53
N ALA A 17 -18.90 -9.55 -2.42
CA ALA A 17 -17.53 -9.98 -2.14
C ALA A 17 -16.54 -8.79 -2.06
N VAL A 18 -16.73 -7.75 -2.89
CA VAL A 18 -15.93 -6.52 -2.88
C VAL A 18 -16.10 -5.76 -1.56
N PHE A 19 -17.33 -5.73 -1.01
CA PHE A 19 -17.66 -4.99 0.20
C PHE A 19 -17.61 -5.84 1.48
N LYS A 20 -17.00 -7.03 1.44
CA LYS A 20 -16.74 -7.79 2.66
C LYS A 20 -15.84 -7.00 3.63
N PRO A 21 -16.00 -7.20 4.96
CA PRO A 21 -15.15 -6.56 5.95
C PRO A 21 -13.67 -6.80 5.73
N VAL A 22 -12.85 -5.76 5.94
CA VAL A 22 -11.38 -5.77 5.85
C VAL A 22 -10.80 -5.87 7.25
N GLN A 23 -9.73 -6.66 7.43
CA GLN A 23 -9.12 -6.92 8.75
C GLN A 23 -7.92 -5.99 9.01
N PRO A 24 -7.69 -5.48 10.25
CA PRO A 24 -6.45 -4.76 10.58
C PRO A 24 -5.24 -5.73 10.54
N PRO A 25 -4.00 -5.22 10.24
CA PRO A 25 -3.53 -3.84 10.27
C PRO A 25 -3.43 -3.13 8.92
N THR A 26 -3.68 -3.80 7.81
CA THR A 26 -3.57 -3.27 6.44
C THR A 26 -4.91 -2.77 5.87
N THR A 27 -5.82 -2.36 6.74
CA THR A 27 -7.21 -2.02 6.40
C THR A 27 -7.32 -0.97 5.27
N PHE A 28 -6.40 0.00 5.26
CA PHE A 28 -6.37 1.05 4.24
C PHE A 28 -5.91 0.48 2.89
N GLU A 29 -4.75 -0.17 2.87
CA GLU A 29 -4.11 -0.74 1.70
C GLU A 29 -5.01 -1.82 1.06
N GLU A 30 -5.53 -2.72 1.88
CA GLU A 30 -6.48 -3.76 1.43
C GLU A 30 -7.76 -3.15 0.84
N THR A 31 -8.23 -2.02 1.38
CA THR A 31 -9.40 -1.31 0.82
C THR A 31 -9.07 -0.74 -0.57
N VAL A 32 -7.89 -0.15 -0.74
CA VAL A 32 -7.43 0.36 -2.05
C VAL A 32 -7.33 -0.77 -3.07
N GLU A 33 -6.69 -1.89 -2.71
CA GLU A 33 -6.58 -3.06 -3.58
C GLU A 33 -7.95 -3.59 -3.99
N ARG A 34 -8.82 -3.83 -3.01
CA ARG A 34 -10.14 -4.42 -3.23
C ARG A 34 -11.00 -3.58 -4.16
N LEU A 35 -11.08 -2.26 -3.93
CA LEU A 35 -11.83 -1.36 -4.78
C LEU A 35 -11.18 -1.16 -6.15
N GLY A 36 -9.84 -0.99 -6.20
CA GLY A 36 -9.10 -0.88 -7.45
C GLY A 36 -9.24 -2.12 -8.33
N THR A 37 -9.15 -3.31 -7.74
CA THR A 37 -9.36 -4.58 -8.44
C THR A 37 -10.81 -4.73 -8.92
N ALA A 38 -11.80 -4.34 -8.11
CA ALA A 38 -13.21 -4.38 -8.52
C ALA A 38 -13.49 -3.47 -9.72
N ILE A 39 -12.86 -2.30 -9.77
CA ILE A 39 -12.95 -1.39 -10.93
C ILE A 39 -12.27 -2.03 -12.15
N ARG A 40 -11.07 -2.56 -11.99
CA ARG A 40 -10.32 -3.21 -13.08
C ARG A 40 -11.06 -4.40 -13.68
N LEU A 41 -11.70 -5.23 -12.84
CA LEU A 41 -12.49 -6.39 -13.28
C LEU A 41 -13.88 -6.01 -13.81
N GLY A 42 -14.25 -4.71 -13.78
CA GLY A 42 -15.56 -4.24 -14.21
C GLY A 42 -16.72 -4.64 -13.28
N ILE A 43 -16.42 -5.14 -12.07
CA ILE A 43 -17.41 -5.41 -11.02
C ILE A 43 -18.04 -4.08 -10.56
N LEU A 44 -17.21 -3.03 -10.49
CA LEU A 44 -17.62 -1.63 -10.38
C LEU A 44 -17.43 -0.99 -11.77
N PRO A 45 -18.49 -0.87 -12.59
CA PRO A 45 -18.36 -0.39 -13.95
C PRO A 45 -18.10 1.12 -14.02
N PRO A 46 -17.47 1.60 -15.13
CA PRO A 46 -17.29 3.02 -15.38
C PRO A 46 -18.59 3.83 -15.21
N GLY A 47 -18.50 5.01 -14.63
CA GLY A 47 -19.63 5.90 -14.36
C GLY A 47 -20.53 5.48 -13.19
N SER A 48 -20.37 4.28 -12.63
CA SER A 48 -21.18 3.82 -11.51
C SER A 48 -20.86 4.59 -10.22
N ARG A 49 -21.91 4.84 -9.43
CA ARG A 49 -21.80 5.51 -8.14
C ARG A 49 -21.52 4.52 -7.01
N LEU A 50 -20.54 4.82 -6.18
CA LEU A 50 -20.29 4.06 -4.95
C LEU A 50 -21.36 4.36 -3.90
N PRO A 51 -21.64 3.43 -2.97
CA PRO A 51 -22.45 3.71 -1.79
C PRO A 51 -21.97 4.94 -1.03
N PRO A 52 -22.84 5.65 -0.28
CA PRO A 52 -22.41 6.75 0.59
C PRO A 52 -21.28 6.30 1.52
N GLU A 53 -20.29 7.20 1.76
CA GLU A 53 -19.11 6.88 2.60
C GLU A 53 -19.49 6.24 3.95
N ARG A 54 -20.61 6.69 4.55
CA ARG A 54 -21.06 6.14 5.83
C ARG A 54 -21.42 4.66 5.70
N ASP A 55 -22.21 4.34 4.70
CA ASP A 55 -22.77 3.00 4.50
C ASP A 55 -21.66 2.04 4.04
N LEU A 56 -20.79 2.49 3.14
CA LEU A 56 -19.64 1.73 2.67
C LEU A 56 -18.63 1.45 3.80
N ALA A 57 -18.36 2.42 4.70
CA ALA A 57 -17.49 2.21 5.85
C ALA A 57 -18.06 1.18 6.83
N GLU A 58 -19.40 1.21 7.03
CA GLU A 58 -20.10 0.24 7.87
C GLU A 58 -20.05 -1.17 7.25
N GLU A 59 -20.29 -1.31 5.94
CA GLU A 59 -20.20 -2.59 5.23
C GLU A 59 -18.79 -3.20 5.28
N LEU A 60 -17.77 -2.37 5.07
CA LEU A 60 -16.37 -2.79 5.15
C LEU A 60 -15.88 -2.98 6.59
N ARG A 61 -16.65 -2.55 7.59
CA ARG A 61 -16.30 -2.53 9.03
C ARG A 61 -14.99 -1.80 9.31
N ILE A 62 -14.78 -0.66 8.66
CA ILE A 62 -13.62 0.20 8.82
C ILE A 62 -14.03 1.59 9.30
N SER A 63 -13.06 2.37 9.77
CA SER A 63 -13.32 3.75 10.13
C SER A 63 -13.63 4.59 8.88
N ARG A 64 -14.51 5.60 9.03
CA ARG A 64 -14.79 6.55 7.95
C ARG A 64 -13.54 7.31 7.49
N SER A 65 -12.58 7.55 8.39
CA SER A 65 -11.30 8.17 8.06
C SER A 65 -10.46 7.25 7.15
N THR A 66 -10.35 5.96 7.48
CA THR A 66 -9.64 4.97 6.68
C THR A 66 -10.26 4.85 5.28
N LEU A 67 -11.59 4.72 5.20
CA LEU A 67 -12.27 4.67 3.90
C LEU A 67 -12.02 5.94 3.09
N ARG A 68 -12.12 7.12 3.70
CA ARG A 68 -11.90 8.38 3.00
C ARG A 68 -10.48 8.50 2.44
N GLN A 69 -9.48 8.02 3.18
CA GLN A 69 -8.10 7.95 2.70
C GLN A 69 -7.97 7.04 1.47
N ALA A 70 -8.57 5.84 1.52
CA ALA A 70 -8.58 4.91 0.39
C ALA A 70 -9.30 5.50 -0.84
N LEU A 71 -10.47 6.11 -0.67
CA LEU A 71 -11.18 6.77 -1.76
C LEU A 71 -10.38 7.95 -2.33
N THR A 72 -9.71 8.74 -1.49
CA THR A 72 -8.84 9.84 -1.94
C THR A 72 -7.69 9.31 -2.79
N THR A 73 -7.06 8.21 -2.38
CA THR A 73 -6.01 7.54 -3.15
C THR A 73 -6.51 7.09 -4.52
N LEU A 74 -7.69 6.46 -4.58
CA LEU A 74 -8.29 6.03 -5.84
C LEU A 74 -8.73 7.19 -6.73
N VAL A 75 -9.11 8.35 -6.15
CA VAL A 75 -9.36 9.58 -6.91
C VAL A 75 -8.06 10.14 -7.48
N GLN A 76 -6.99 10.21 -6.69
CA GLN A 76 -5.69 10.70 -7.13
C GLN A 76 -5.08 9.81 -8.23
N SER A 77 -5.32 8.51 -8.16
CA SER A 77 -4.89 7.55 -9.20
C SER A 77 -5.78 7.55 -10.44
N GLY A 78 -6.90 8.30 -10.43
CA GLY A 78 -7.82 8.40 -11.57
C GLY A 78 -8.78 7.21 -11.71
N HIS A 79 -8.85 6.31 -10.73
CA HIS A 79 -9.86 5.22 -10.72
C HIS A 79 -11.25 5.72 -10.36
N LEU A 80 -11.33 6.74 -9.50
CA LEU A 80 -12.56 7.35 -9.04
C LEU A 80 -12.61 8.85 -9.34
N VAL A 81 -13.82 9.41 -9.35
CA VAL A 81 -14.09 10.84 -9.42
C VAL A 81 -15.01 11.24 -8.27
N SER A 82 -14.67 12.32 -7.55
CA SER A 82 -15.52 12.86 -6.49
C SER A 82 -16.24 14.11 -6.99
N LEU A 83 -17.56 14.08 -6.98
CA LEU A 83 -18.42 15.21 -7.36
C LEU A 83 -19.03 15.84 -6.11
N ARG A 84 -19.05 17.19 -6.07
CA ARG A 84 -19.66 17.96 -4.99
C ARG A 84 -21.10 18.37 -5.35
N GLY A 85 -21.92 18.66 -4.33
CA GLY A 85 -23.27 19.19 -4.52
C GLY A 85 -24.38 18.19 -4.20
N ARG A 86 -25.63 18.58 -4.48
CA ARG A 86 -26.84 17.80 -4.12
C ARG A 86 -26.91 16.41 -4.79
N ALA A 87 -26.36 16.31 -6.01
CA ALA A 87 -26.19 15.04 -6.74
C ALA A 87 -24.76 14.48 -6.61
N GLY A 88 -23.98 14.97 -5.65
CA GLY A 88 -22.60 14.60 -5.44
C GLY A 88 -22.43 13.17 -4.94
N GLY A 89 -21.18 12.71 -4.93
CA GLY A 89 -20.81 11.38 -4.51
C GLY A 89 -19.48 10.97 -5.11
N THR A 90 -19.09 9.74 -4.85
CA THR A 90 -17.91 9.13 -5.46
C THR A 90 -18.35 8.19 -6.57
N PHE A 91 -17.78 8.35 -7.74
CA PHE A 91 -18.12 7.59 -8.95
C PHE A 91 -16.86 6.91 -9.51
N VAL A 92 -17.03 5.77 -10.15
CA VAL A 92 -15.98 5.19 -10.98
C VAL A 92 -15.72 6.13 -12.18
N ALA A 93 -14.47 6.41 -12.48
CA ALA A 93 -14.14 7.25 -13.62
C ALA A 93 -14.66 6.64 -14.93
N ASP A 94 -15.05 7.47 -15.91
CA ASP A 94 -15.53 6.98 -17.21
C ASP A 94 -14.45 6.18 -17.96
N ARG A 95 -13.20 6.51 -17.72
CA ARG A 95 -12.02 5.80 -18.25
C ARG A 95 -11.02 5.56 -17.12
N PRO A 96 -11.32 4.60 -16.22
CA PRO A 96 -10.39 4.28 -15.16
C PRO A 96 -9.10 3.72 -15.76
N PRO A 97 -7.96 3.89 -15.11
CA PRO A 97 -6.71 3.30 -15.55
C PRO A 97 -6.78 1.77 -15.36
N LEU A 98 -7.34 1.09 -16.35
CA LEU A 98 -7.41 -0.36 -16.39
C LEU A 98 -6.05 -0.88 -16.90
N GLY A 99 -5.36 -1.73 -16.15
CA GLY A 99 -4.22 -2.50 -16.65
C GLY A 99 -4.68 -3.38 -17.82
N GLN A 100 -3.82 -3.59 -18.81
CA GLN A 100 -4.19 -4.34 -20.02
C GLN A 100 -4.47 -5.83 -19.81
N ASP A 101 -4.13 -6.40 -18.62
CA ASP A 101 -4.43 -7.80 -18.30
C ASP A 101 -5.72 -7.97 -17.50
N ALA A 102 -6.84 -8.03 -18.24
CA ALA A 102 -8.15 -8.42 -17.70
C ALA A 102 -8.22 -9.92 -17.26
N ARG A 103 -7.10 -10.62 -17.12
CA ARG A 103 -7.05 -12.07 -16.84
C ARG A 103 -6.94 -12.45 -15.36
N GLY A 104 -7.16 -11.52 -14.44
CA GLY A 104 -7.34 -11.88 -13.04
C GLY A 104 -6.07 -12.00 -12.20
N GLU A 105 -4.88 -11.79 -12.75
CA GLU A 105 -3.66 -11.62 -11.95
C GLU A 105 -3.39 -10.12 -11.73
N PRO A 106 -3.53 -9.62 -10.50
CA PRO A 106 -3.37 -8.19 -10.19
C PRO A 106 -1.95 -7.69 -10.43
N LEU A 107 -0.96 -8.59 -10.38
CA LEU A 107 0.47 -8.29 -10.54
C LEU A 107 1.06 -9.36 -11.49
N GLY A 108 1.77 -8.93 -12.53
CA GLY A 108 2.47 -9.84 -13.45
C GLY A 108 3.50 -10.71 -12.70
N GLY A 109 3.83 -11.87 -13.26
CA GLY A 109 4.71 -12.86 -12.61
C GLY A 109 6.07 -12.29 -12.18
N GLN A 110 6.64 -11.36 -12.93
CA GLN A 110 7.90 -10.70 -12.58
C GLN A 110 7.75 -9.79 -11.35
N THR A 111 6.67 -9.01 -11.27
CA THR A 111 6.36 -8.18 -10.09
C THR A 111 6.15 -9.04 -8.86
N ARG A 112 5.44 -10.16 -9.00
CA ARG A 112 5.23 -11.11 -7.89
C ARG A 112 6.56 -11.66 -7.38
N ALA A 113 7.47 -12.06 -8.27
CA ALA A 113 8.78 -12.57 -7.88
C ALA A 113 9.61 -11.53 -7.09
N VAL A 114 9.52 -10.25 -7.47
CA VAL A 114 10.17 -9.15 -6.71
C VAL A 114 9.58 -9.02 -5.30
N LEU A 115 8.26 -9.09 -5.18
CA LEU A 115 7.56 -8.98 -3.88
C LEU A 115 7.84 -10.18 -2.97
N ASP A 116 7.85 -11.40 -3.50
CA ASP A 116 8.21 -12.61 -2.75
C ASP A 116 9.67 -12.53 -2.25
N TYR A 117 10.59 -12.07 -3.11
CA TYR A 117 11.99 -11.84 -2.74
C TYR A 117 12.12 -10.75 -1.67
N ARG A 118 11.36 -9.67 -1.79
CA ARG A 118 11.28 -8.60 -0.79
C ARG A 118 10.88 -9.15 0.58
N VAL A 119 9.79 -9.92 0.66
CA VAL A 119 9.35 -10.56 1.91
C VAL A 119 10.47 -11.36 2.54
N ALA A 120 11.15 -12.22 1.77
CA ALA A 120 12.20 -13.10 2.27
C ALA A 120 13.41 -12.29 2.81
N VAL A 121 13.86 -11.28 2.07
CA VAL A 121 15.03 -10.47 2.43
C VAL A 121 14.75 -9.57 3.63
N GLU A 122 13.65 -8.82 3.60
CA GLU A 122 13.34 -7.83 4.63
C GLU A 122 12.99 -8.48 5.97
N THR A 123 12.22 -9.57 5.97
CA THR A 123 11.92 -10.30 7.22
C THR A 123 13.17 -10.99 7.76
N GLY A 124 14.00 -11.59 6.90
CA GLY A 124 15.26 -12.20 7.31
C GLY A 124 16.27 -11.20 7.90
N ALA A 125 16.38 -10.01 7.29
CA ALA A 125 17.20 -8.92 7.82
C ALA A 125 16.67 -8.45 9.19
N THR A 126 15.35 -8.33 9.33
CA THR A 126 14.70 -7.91 10.58
C THR A 126 14.94 -8.89 11.74
N VAL A 127 14.91 -10.22 11.47
CA VAL A 127 15.27 -11.24 12.49
C VAL A 127 16.64 -10.95 13.07
N LEU A 128 17.64 -10.82 12.20
CA LEU A 128 19.03 -10.63 12.62
C LEU A 128 19.28 -9.23 13.20
N ALA A 129 18.61 -8.20 12.69
CA ALA A 129 18.67 -6.86 13.27
C ALA A 129 18.12 -6.83 14.70
N ALA A 130 17.02 -7.55 14.98
CA ALA A 130 16.48 -7.66 16.34
C ALA A 130 17.47 -8.31 17.33
N GLU A 131 18.33 -9.21 16.85
CA GLU A 131 19.36 -9.87 17.67
C GLU A 131 20.63 -9.03 17.83
N ARG A 132 21.03 -8.27 16.79
CA ARG A 132 22.39 -7.76 16.65
C ARG A 132 22.51 -6.24 16.65
N ALA A 133 21.42 -5.51 16.35
CA ALA A 133 21.47 -4.05 16.22
C ALA A 133 22.13 -3.40 17.45
N THR A 134 23.06 -2.49 17.23
CA THR A 134 23.66 -1.63 18.25
C THR A 134 22.77 -0.40 18.48
N GLU A 135 23.00 0.35 19.56
CA GLU A 135 22.27 1.61 19.74
C GLU A 135 22.60 2.63 18.64
N GLU A 136 23.84 2.63 18.14
CA GLU A 136 24.24 3.46 17.02
C GLU A 136 23.45 3.14 15.73
N ASP A 137 23.20 1.85 15.46
CA ASP A 137 22.34 1.43 14.34
C ASP A 137 20.92 1.98 14.51
N LEU A 138 20.35 1.87 15.72
CA LEU A 138 18.99 2.34 16.02
C LEU A 138 18.87 3.87 15.99
N GLU A 139 19.92 4.60 16.36
CA GLU A 139 19.98 6.06 16.22
C GLU A 139 19.98 6.46 14.74
N ARG A 140 20.81 5.82 13.90
CA ARG A 140 20.80 6.06 12.43
C ARG A 140 19.42 5.78 11.81
N LEU A 141 18.78 4.67 12.18
CA LEU A 141 17.42 4.38 11.72
C LEU A 141 16.41 5.45 12.18
N THR A 142 16.56 5.93 13.41
CA THR A 142 15.70 7.00 13.94
C THR A 142 15.87 8.30 13.16
N ASP A 143 17.09 8.68 12.80
CA ASP A 143 17.35 9.88 12.00
C ASP A 143 16.73 9.78 10.61
N LEU A 144 16.76 8.61 9.99
CA LEU A 144 16.08 8.36 8.70
C LEU A 144 14.57 8.52 8.81
N THR A 145 13.94 8.06 9.90
CA THR A 145 12.48 8.30 10.10
C THR A 145 12.16 9.78 10.29
N ARG A 146 13.06 10.57 10.92
CA ARG A 146 12.91 12.03 11.02
C ARG A 146 13.06 12.72 9.66
N ALA A 147 14.00 12.25 8.83
CA ALA A 147 14.14 12.74 7.46
C ALA A 147 12.87 12.49 6.64
N MET A 148 12.24 11.32 6.76
CA MET A 148 10.96 11.02 6.12
C MET A 148 9.82 11.94 6.63
N ASP A 149 9.74 12.24 7.93
CA ASP A 149 8.75 13.20 8.47
C ASP A 149 8.97 14.62 7.94
N GLY A 150 10.22 14.99 7.72
CA GLY A 150 10.61 16.30 7.19
C GLY A 150 10.43 16.44 5.68
N ALA A 151 10.30 15.36 4.94
CA ALA A 151 10.14 15.34 3.50
C ALA A 151 8.73 15.81 3.09
N ARG A 152 8.53 17.15 3.10
CA ARG A 152 7.29 17.81 2.65
C ARG A 152 7.35 18.22 1.18
N GLY A 153 8.38 17.76 0.48
CA GLY A 153 8.67 18.06 -0.92
C GLY A 153 8.31 16.91 -1.86
N PRO A 154 9.05 16.79 -2.97
CA PRO A 154 8.87 15.71 -3.92
C PRO A 154 9.02 14.33 -3.27
N PHE A 155 8.24 13.37 -3.76
CA PHE A 155 8.26 11.99 -3.27
C PHE A 155 9.68 11.36 -3.25
N GLU A 156 10.54 11.82 -4.15
CA GLU A 156 11.93 11.35 -4.27
C GLU A 156 12.75 11.59 -2.99
N GLU A 157 12.48 12.64 -2.23
CA GLU A 157 13.15 12.92 -0.95
C GLU A 157 12.72 11.90 0.11
N TYR A 158 11.42 11.67 0.22
CA TYR A 158 10.88 10.63 1.09
C TYR A 158 11.46 9.27 0.71
N ARG A 159 11.38 8.89 -0.58
CA ARG A 159 11.83 7.59 -1.07
C ARG A 159 13.31 7.35 -0.81
N ARG A 160 14.15 8.37 -0.93
CA ARG A 160 15.58 8.24 -0.62
C ARG A 160 15.82 7.85 0.83
N ALA A 161 15.12 8.50 1.77
CA ALA A 161 15.22 8.19 3.19
C ALA A 161 14.63 6.81 3.53
N ASP A 162 13.54 6.45 2.87
CA ASP A 162 12.88 5.15 2.99
C ASP A 162 13.78 3.99 2.51
N VAL A 163 14.39 4.11 1.33
CA VAL A 163 15.39 3.14 0.83
C VAL A 163 16.56 3.01 1.81
N ALA A 164 17.08 4.14 2.29
CA ALA A 164 18.18 4.14 3.26
C ALA A 164 17.77 3.47 4.57
N PHE A 165 16.52 3.61 5.01
CA PHE A 165 15.99 2.93 6.19
C PHE A 165 15.99 1.42 6.04
N HIS A 166 15.48 0.88 4.94
CA HIS A 166 15.46 -0.57 4.69
C HIS A 166 16.87 -1.14 4.59
N ILE A 167 17.78 -0.45 3.88
CA ILE A 167 19.20 -0.83 3.83
C ILE A 167 19.80 -0.76 5.24
N GLY A 168 19.50 0.25 6.04
CA GLY A 168 19.93 0.39 7.43
C GLY A 168 19.48 -0.76 8.34
N VAL A 169 18.26 -1.30 8.12
CA VAL A 169 17.82 -2.53 8.81
C VAL A 169 18.70 -3.72 8.44
N ALA A 170 19.07 -3.85 7.17
CA ALA A 170 20.01 -4.91 6.74
C ALA A 170 21.42 -4.68 7.31
N GLU A 171 21.90 -3.43 7.39
CA GLU A 171 23.18 -3.10 8.05
C GLU A 171 23.14 -3.48 9.53
N ALA A 172 22.05 -3.17 10.24
CA ALA A 172 21.85 -3.54 11.64
C ALA A 172 21.82 -5.06 11.89
N SER A 173 21.63 -5.87 10.84
CA SER A 173 21.79 -7.32 10.89
C SER A 173 23.26 -7.77 10.96
N HIS A 174 24.21 -6.86 10.70
CA HIS A 174 25.65 -7.12 10.56
C HIS A 174 25.97 -8.23 9.55
N SER A 175 25.18 -8.36 8.48
CA SER A 175 25.34 -9.32 7.39
C SER A 175 25.53 -8.62 6.04
N ALA A 176 26.75 -8.56 5.54
CA ALA A 176 27.06 -7.94 4.25
C ALA A 176 26.24 -8.54 3.08
N ARG A 177 25.89 -9.82 3.15
CA ARG A 177 25.06 -10.48 2.14
C ARG A 177 23.62 -9.96 2.15
N LEU A 178 23.05 -9.69 3.34
CA LEU A 178 21.72 -9.11 3.45
C LEU A 178 21.70 -7.65 2.99
N VAL A 179 22.76 -6.88 3.24
CA VAL A 179 22.90 -5.52 2.70
C VAL A 179 22.86 -5.53 1.17
N THR A 180 23.62 -6.44 0.53
CA THR A 180 23.60 -6.58 -0.93
C THR A 180 22.22 -6.95 -1.45
N ALA A 181 21.58 -7.97 -0.87
CA ALA A 181 20.25 -8.41 -1.26
C ALA A 181 19.18 -7.31 -1.05
N MET A 182 19.26 -6.58 0.07
CA MET A 182 18.37 -5.47 0.36
C MET A 182 18.53 -4.33 -0.65
N THR A 183 19.77 -3.99 -1.01
CA THR A 183 20.04 -2.95 -2.01
C THR A 183 19.42 -3.31 -3.37
N GLU A 184 19.54 -4.57 -3.78
CA GLU A 184 18.91 -5.07 -5.01
C GLU A 184 17.38 -4.97 -4.95
N VAL A 185 16.77 -5.48 -3.87
CA VAL A 185 15.33 -5.40 -3.64
C VAL A 185 14.83 -3.96 -3.69
N GLN A 186 15.51 -3.04 -2.99
CA GLN A 186 15.10 -1.64 -2.94
C GLN A 186 15.23 -0.94 -4.29
N GLY A 187 16.18 -1.33 -5.13
CA GLY A 187 16.28 -0.88 -6.51
C GLY A 187 15.06 -1.28 -7.33
N GLN A 188 14.72 -2.58 -7.34
CA GLN A 188 13.57 -3.12 -8.06
C GLN A 188 12.24 -2.53 -7.54
N MET A 189 12.11 -2.37 -6.22
CA MET A 189 10.93 -1.73 -5.61
C MET A 189 10.79 -0.26 -6.01
N SER A 190 11.89 0.48 -6.17
CA SER A 190 11.84 1.88 -6.59
C SER A 190 11.21 2.02 -7.98
N ASP A 191 11.53 1.12 -8.90
CA ASP A 191 10.96 1.09 -10.26
C ASP A 191 9.45 0.78 -10.24
N LEU A 192 9.00 -0.08 -9.33
CA LEU A 192 7.58 -0.41 -9.17
C LEU A 192 6.81 0.75 -8.52
N ILE A 193 7.33 1.28 -7.42
CA ILE A 193 6.69 2.34 -6.66
C ILE A 193 6.60 3.64 -7.47
N ALA A 194 7.58 3.95 -8.32
CA ALA A 194 7.55 5.14 -9.17
C ALA A 194 6.34 5.19 -10.14
N ARG A 195 5.64 4.07 -10.32
CA ARG A 195 4.50 3.95 -11.25
C ARG A 195 3.14 4.22 -10.60
N ILE A 196 3.08 4.42 -9.29
CA ILE A 196 1.84 4.63 -8.53
C ILE A 196 1.83 6.00 -7.85
N PRO A 197 0.66 6.57 -7.53
CA PRO A 197 0.57 7.78 -6.72
C PRO A 197 1.05 7.53 -5.29
N HIS A 198 1.56 8.59 -4.66
CA HIS A 198 2.12 8.56 -3.31
C HIS A 198 1.36 9.54 -2.39
N PRO A 199 0.13 9.20 -1.96
CA PRO A 199 -0.63 10.07 -1.05
C PRO A 199 0.07 10.22 0.29
N ASP A 200 0.06 11.43 0.87
CA ASP A 200 0.67 11.73 2.16
C ASP A 200 0.24 10.77 3.28
N ALA A 201 -1.02 10.32 3.23
CA ALA A 201 -1.54 9.36 4.21
C ALA A 201 -0.80 8.01 4.17
N VAL A 202 -0.46 7.51 2.97
CA VAL A 202 0.30 6.27 2.77
C VAL A 202 1.70 6.44 3.35
N LEU A 203 2.38 7.53 2.99
CA LEU A 203 3.75 7.82 3.45
C LEU A 203 3.81 7.98 4.97
N THR A 204 2.82 8.68 5.55
CA THR A 204 2.70 8.86 7.00
C THR A 204 2.48 7.54 7.73
N SER A 205 1.60 6.68 7.20
CA SER A 205 1.33 5.36 7.76
C SER A 205 2.58 4.46 7.71
N SER A 206 3.24 4.42 6.55
CA SER A 206 4.49 3.69 6.35
C SER A 206 5.56 4.13 7.35
N ASN A 207 5.80 5.45 7.50
CA ASN A 207 6.81 5.96 8.44
C ASN A 207 6.44 5.71 9.91
N ALA A 208 5.16 5.65 10.26
CA ALA A 208 4.73 5.24 11.60
C ALA A 208 5.10 3.77 11.89
N GLN A 209 4.98 2.90 10.90
CA GLN A 209 5.44 1.50 11.02
C GLN A 209 6.96 1.42 11.20
N HIS A 210 7.75 2.21 10.47
CA HIS A 210 9.21 2.29 10.64
C HIS A 210 9.61 2.68 12.07
N LYS A 211 8.98 3.71 12.66
CA LYS A 211 9.23 4.13 14.04
C LYS A 211 8.88 3.02 15.06
N ARG A 212 7.78 2.31 14.80
CA ARG A 212 7.38 1.19 15.65
C ARG A 212 8.37 0.03 15.51
N LEU A 213 8.89 -0.24 14.31
CA LEU A 213 9.92 -1.25 14.08
C LEU A 213 11.17 -0.97 14.91
N ILE A 214 11.70 0.26 14.92
CA ILE A 214 12.84 0.65 15.77
C ILE A 214 12.57 0.34 17.23
N THR A 215 11.34 0.61 17.71
CA THR A 215 10.97 0.33 19.10
C THR A 215 11.03 -1.17 19.41
N LEU A 216 10.59 -2.03 18.48
CA LEU A 216 10.63 -3.48 18.64
C LEU A 216 12.07 -4.01 18.57
N LEU A 217 12.89 -3.49 17.65
CA LEU A 217 14.33 -3.83 17.56
C LEU A 217 15.07 -3.46 18.86
N ARG A 218 14.82 -2.27 19.42
CA ARG A 218 15.40 -1.83 20.71
C ARG A 218 15.01 -2.74 21.87
N ARG A 219 13.79 -3.30 21.83
CA ARG A 219 13.30 -4.25 22.84
C ARG A 219 13.76 -5.69 22.59
N ARG A 220 14.49 -5.95 21.51
CA ARG A 220 14.88 -7.30 21.09
C ARG A 220 13.65 -8.21 20.85
N ASP A 221 12.49 -7.62 20.53
CA ASP A 221 11.28 -8.35 20.19
C ASP A 221 11.32 -8.78 18.72
N SER A 222 12.03 -9.86 18.46
CA SER A 222 12.20 -10.39 17.10
C SER A 222 10.85 -10.82 16.48
N GLY A 223 9.97 -11.45 17.28
CA GLY A 223 8.66 -11.89 16.79
C GLY A 223 7.78 -10.71 16.37
N GLY A 224 7.67 -9.71 17.23
CA GLY A 224 6.91 -8.50 16.92
C GLY A 224 7.51 -7.70 15.77
N ALA A 225 8.84 -7.61 15.69
CA ALA A 225 9.52 -6.91 14.61
C ALA A 225 9.30 -7.56 13.23
N VAL A 226 9.41 -8.89 13.15
CA VAL A 226 9.16 -9.65 11.92
C VAL A 226 7.69 -9.55 11.49
N HIS A 227 6.77 -9.67 12.43
CA HIS A 227 5.35 -9.51 12.15
C HIS A 227 5.05 -8.13 11.56
N LEU A 228 5.56 -7.07 12.19
CA LEU A 228 5.37 -5.70 11.71
C LEU A 228 6.04 -5.46 10.34
N MET A 229 7.25 -5.98 10.10
CA MET A 229 7.92 -5.87 8.80
C MET A 229 7.09 -6.57 7.71
N ARG A 230 6.53 -7.74 8.02
CA ARG A 230 5.67 -8.45 7.08
C ARG A 230 4.43 -7.65 6.73
N GLU A 231 3.73 -7.09 7.73
CA GLU A 231 2.58 -6.20 7.51
C GLU A 231 2.94 -5.00 6.63
N HIS A 232 4.11 -4.41 6.87
CA HIS A 232 4.61 -3.27 6.10
C HIS A 232 4.85 -3.63 4.62
N VAL A 233 5.46 -4.78 4.37
CA VAL A 233 5.73 -5.26 3.00
C VAL A 233 4.44 -5.63 2.28
N GLU A 234 3.53 -6.34 2.95
CA GLU A 234 2.21 -6.70 2.43
C GLU A 234 1.35 -5.46 2.14
N GLY A 235 1.41 -4.42 2.98
CA GLY A 235 0.73 -3.15 2.73
C GLY A 235 1.17 -2.49 1.41
N THR A 236 2.47 -2.51 1.10
CA THR A 236 2.97 -2.02 -0.20
C THR A 236 2.48 -2.91 -1.35
N GLU A 237 2.43 -4.23 -1.18
CA GLU A 237 1.89 -5.16 -2.19
C GLU A 237 0.43 -4.83 -2.50
N HIS A 238 -0.40 -4.60 -1.49
CA HIS A 238 -1.82 -4.23 -1.67
C HIS A 238 -1.97 -2.92 -2.44
N ILE A 239 -1.15 -1.90 -2.13
CA ILE A 239 -1.17 -0.63 -2.87
C ILE A 239 -0.76 -0.85 -4.34
N LEU A 240 0.29 -1.61 -4.59
CA LEU A 240 0.73 -1.94 -5.95
C LEU A 240 -0.36 -2.70 -6.71
N ALA A 241 -0.95 -3.72 -6.10
CA ALA A 241 -2.02 -4.52 -6.72
C ALA A 241 -3.25 -3.68 -7.08
N GLY A 242 -3.58 -2.67 -6.25
CA GLY A 242 -4.71 -1.77 -6.50
C GLY A 242 -4.43 -0.69 -7.55
N LEU A 243 -3.20 -0.20 -7.64
CA LEU A 243 -2.87 1.03 -8.38
C LEU A 243 -1.89 0.86 -9.54
N LEU A 244 -1.13 -0.25 -9.60
CA LEU A 244 -0.11 -0.45 -10.63
C LEU A 244 -0.74 -0.49 -12.02
N ARG A 245 -0.17 0.33 -12.92
CA ARG A 245 -0.46 0.25 -14.36
C ARG A 245 0.62 -0.60 -15.00
N GLU A 246 0.25 -1.58 -15.81
CA GLU A 246 1.22 -2.17 -16.71
C GLU A 246 1.59 -1.15 -17.81
N PRO A 247 2.87 -1.09 -18.23
CA PRO A 247 3.25 -0.25 -19.35
C PRO A 247 2.50 -0.74 -20.60
N PRO A 248 2.09 0.19 -21.50
CA PRO A 248 1.62 -0.22 -22.82
C PRO A 248 2.74 -1.01 -23.47
N GLY A 249 2.43 -2.26 -23.88
CA GLY A 249 3.31 -3.12 -24.63
C GLY A 249 3.65 -2.55 -25.99
#